data_0b15e1d197d564909e9791c5a4e15e83
#
_entry.id   0b15e1d197d564909e9791c5a4e15e83
#
_cell.length_a   1.000
_cell.length_b   1.000
_cell.length_c   1.000
_cell.angle_alpha   90.00
_cell.angle_beta   90.00
_cell.angle_gamma   90.00
#
_symmetry.space_group_name_H-M   'P 1'
#
loop_
_entity.id
_entity.type
_entity.pdbx_description
1 polymer ?
#
loop_
_entity_poly.entity_id
_entity_poly.type
_entity_poly.pdbx_seq_one_letter_code
_entity_poly.pdbx_strand_id
1 'polypeptide(L)'
;MSKAYVIMEKGYEYDDNIYNQTEGGNPTLICFSREDAEEKVKELNLSEFKKSSISEYAYSIEDVLNVSLEEFDAFQNRMNEKYGKVKAQYSWDSDEYKLHESANEEEALEYQKMVDFSFYEYKETEIDVQSYREKKINDII
;
A
#
# COMPACT_ATOMS: atom_id res chain seq x y z
N MET A 1 -26.78 6.48 14.52
CA MET A 1 -25.33 6.62 14.21
C MET A 1 -25.04 6.09 12.83
N SER A 2 -24.09 6.72 12.16
CA SER A 2 -23.71 6.35 10.80
C SER A 2 -22.41 5.55 10.82
N LYS A 3 -22.23 4.70 9.82
CA LYS A 3 -20.97 3.99 9.63
C LYS A 3 -19.96 4.91 8.96
N ALA A 4 -18.71 4.81 9.38
CA ALA A 4 -17.59 5.47 8.76
C ALA A 4 -16.45 4.47 8.58
N TYR A 5 -15.53 4.79 7.68
CA TYR A 5 -14.41 3.94 7.32
C TYR A 5 -13.14 4.77 7.47
N VAL A 6 -12.36 4.42 8.47
CA VAL A 6 -11.11 5.12 8.76
C VAL A 6 -9.98 4.45 8.01
N ILE A 7 -9.32 5.20 7.13
CA ILE A 7 -8.17 4.71 6.40
C ILE A 7 -6.95 4.85 7.30
N MET A 8 -6.27 3.74 7.52
CA MET A 8 -5.12 3.62 8.38
C MET A 8 -3.86 3.36 7.56
N GLU A 9 -2.85 4.18 7.77
CA GLU A 9 -1.51 3.87 7.31
C GLU A 9 -0.88 2.89 8.28
N LYS A 10 -0.44 1.73 7.80
CA LYS A 10 0.20 0.72 8.64
C LYS A 10 1.53 1.22 9.15
N GLY A 11 1.82 0.95 10.42
CA GLY A 11 3.08 1.32 11.05
C GLY A 11 4.17 0.28 10.78
N TYR A 12 5.39 0.74 10.49
CA TYR A 12 6.56 -0.10 10.29
C TYR A 12 7.74 0.47 11.05
N GLU A 13 8.53 -0.41 11.65
CA GLU A 13 9.77 -0.08 12.35
C GLU A 13 10.94 -0.80 11.69
N TYR A 14 12.03 -0.07 11.44
CA TYR A 14 13.25 -0.66 10.89
C TYR A 14 14.02 -1.39 11.98
N ASP A 15 14.24 -2.69 11.78
CA ASP A 15 14.99 -3.55 12.69
C ASP A 15 15.60 -4.72 11.88
N ASP A 16 16.84 -5.08 12.20
CA ASP A 16 17.56 -6.19 11.54
C ASP A 16 17.48 -6.16 10.01
N ASN A 17 17.70 -5.00 9.42
CA ASN A 17 17.77 -4.76 7.96
C ASN A 17 16.45 -4.79 7.21
N ILE A 18 15.31 -4.96 7.89
CA ILE A 18 13.98 -4.85 7.28
C ILE A 18 13.05 -3.97 8.11
N TYR A 19 11.97 -3.55 7.50
CA TYR A 19 10.86 -2.89 8.18
C TYR A 19 9.86 -3.95 8.63
N ASN A 20 9.63 -4.03 9.94
CA ASN A 20 8.64 -4.92 10.55
C ASN A 20 7.37 -4.14 10.85
N GLN A 21 6.21 -4.77 10.58
CA GLN A 21 4.94 -4.16 10.91
C GLN A 21 4.77 -4.08 12.44
N THR A 22 4.44 -2.88 12.93
CA THR A 22 4.13 -2.64 14.34
C THR A 22 2.64 -2.74 14.59
N GLU A 23 2.23 -2.85 15.86
CA GLU A 23 0.83 -2.77 16.23
C GLU A 23 0.33 -1.32 16.05
N GLY A 24 -0.93 -1.20 15.62
CA GLY A 24 -1.53 0.10 15.37
C GLY A 24 -1.14 0.65 14.00
N GLY A 25 -1.33 1.92 13.85
CA GLY A 25 -1.09 2.66 12.63
C GLY A 25 -1.60 4.07 12.79
N ASN A 26 -1.47 4.88 11.77
CA ASN A 26 -1.91 6.28 11.80
C ASN A 26 -3.17 6.47 10.96
N PRO A 27 -4.24 7.02 11.56
CA PRO A 27 -5.41 7.39 10.76
C PRO A 27 -5.05 8.54 9.82
N THR A 28 -5.42 8.42 8.55
CA THR A 28 -5.08 9.41 7.53
C THR A 28 -6.29 10.08 6.92
N LEU A 29 -7.42 9.36 6.83
CA LEU A 29 -8.60 9.84 6.13
C LEU A 29 -9.83 9.11 6.63
N ILE A 30 -10.99 9.77 6.57
CA ILE A 30 -12.29 9.18 6.87
C ILE A 30 -13.13 9.19 5.60
N CYS A 31 -13.69 8.03 5.23
CA CYS A 31 -14.66 7.88 4.16
C CYS A 31 -16.01 7.50 4.75
N PHE A 32 -17.11 7.88 4.10
CA PHE A 32 -18.45 7.61 4.59
C PHE A 32 -19.17 6.52 3.79
N SER A 33 -18.51 5.93 2.80
CA SER A 33 -18.98 4.72 2.13
C SER A 33 -17.84 3.70 2.04
N ARG A 34 -18.22 2.41 2.04
CA ARG A 34 -17.25 1.33 1.89
C ARG A 34 -16.56 1.40 0.53
N GLU A 35 -17.30 1.70 -0.51
CA GLU A 35 -16.80 1.80 -1.88
C GLU A 35 -15.72 2.86 -2.00
N ASP A 36 -15.94 4.03 -1.41
CA ASP A 36 -14.95 5.12 -1.39
C ASP A 36 -13.70 4.71 -0.60
N ALA A 37 -13.88 4.02 0.53
CA ALA A 37 -12.76 3.56 1.35
C ALA A 37 -11.92 2.53 0.60
N GLU A 38 -12.55 1.55 -0.05
CA GLU A 38 -11.86 0.52 -0.83
C GLU A 38 -11.08 1.13 -1.99
N GLU A 39 -11.70 2.07 -2.70
CA GLU A 39 -11.05 2.79 -3.82
C GLU A 39 -9.86 3.60 -3.33
N LYS A 40 -10.01 4.30 -2.22
CA LYS A 40 -8.94 5.13 -1.64
C LYS A 40 -7.77 4.30 -1.14
N VAL A 41 -8.05 3.20 -0.45
CA VAL A 41 -7.02 2.25 0.01
C VAL A 41 -6.24 1.68 -1.19
N LYS A 42 -6.95 1.26 -2.22
CA LYS A 42 -6.33 0.76 -3.45
C LYS A 42 -5.40 1.80 -4.08
N GLU A 43 -5.88 3.02 -4.24
CA GLU A 43 -5.12 4.14 -4.82
C GLU A 43 -3.85 4.43 -4.02
N LEU A 44 -3.96 4.51 -2.69
CA LEU A 44 -2.83 4.79 -1.81
C LEU A 44 -1.80 3.65 -1.84
N ASN A 45 -2.25 2.41 -1.80
CA ASN A 45 -1.36 1.25 -1.88
C ASN A 45 -0.60 1.21 -3.20
N LEU A 46 -1.29 1.41 -4.33
CA LEU A 46 -0.65 1.40 -5.64
C LEU A 46 0.39 2.51 -5.78
N SER A 47 0.13 3.67 -5.20
CA SER A 47 1.11 4.77 -5.15
C SER A 47 2.36 4.37 -4.36
N GLU A 48 2.18 3.74 -3.20
CA GLU A 48 3.32 3.29 -2.38
C GLU A 48 4.11 2.16 -3.04
N PHE A 49 3.45 1.22 -3.72
CA PHE A 49 4.13 0.15 -4.45
C PHE A 49 5.05 0.67 -5.54
N LYS A 50 4.77 1.84 -6.09
CA LYS A 50 5.63 2.50 -7.08
C LYS A 50 6.86 3.17 -6.46
N LYS A 51 6.78 3.51 -5.17
CA LYS A 51 7.83 4.22 -4.44
C LYS A 51 8.74 3.30 -3.64
N SER A 52 8.15 2.26 -3.04
CA SER A 52 8.83 1.43 -2.04
C SER A 52 9.09 0.04 -2.57
N SER A 53 10.31 -0.46 -2.39
CA SER A 53 10.63 -1.85 -2.69
C SER A 53 10.09 -2.75 -1.57
N ILE A 54 9.32 -3.78 -1.94
CA ILE A 54 8.78 -4.71 -0.95
C ILE A 54 9.87 -5.60 -0.33
N SER A 55 11.05 -5.67 -0.95
CA SER A 55 12.19 -6.39 -0.37
C SER A 55 12.69 -5.78 0.94
N GLU A 56 12.37 -4.50 1.20
CA GLU A 56 12.71 -3.85 2.45
C GLU A 56 11.84 -4.30 3.63
N TYR A 57 10.71 -4.97 3.35
CA TYR A 57 9.69 -5.34 4.33
C TYR A 57 9.65 -6.85 4.61
N ALA A 58 10.53 -7.64 4.00
CA ALA A 58 10.56 -9.08 4.19
C ALA A 58 11.98 -9.62 4.00
N TYR A 59 12.35 -10.65 4.76
CA TYR A 59 13.65 -11.34 4.59
C TYR A 59 13.66 -12.17 3.30
N SER A 60 12.51 -12.69 2.90
CA SER A 60 12.34 -13.41 1.64
C SER A 60 11.14 -12.83 0.91
N ILE A 61 11.31 -12.51 -0.38
CA ILE A 61 10.20 -12.00 -1.20
C ILE A 61 9.05 -13.02 -1.28
N GLU A 62 9.37 -14.30 -1.21
CA GLU A 62 8.36 -15.37 -1.25
C GLU A 62 7.37 -15.29 -0.10
N ASP A 63 7.79 -14.75 1.05
CA ASP A 63 6.94 -14.62 2.24
C ASP A 63 5.80 -13.62 2.05
N VAL A 64 5.90 -12.73 1.08
CA VAL A 64 4.92 -11.67 0.81
C VAL A 64 4.27 -11.82 -0.56
N LEU A 65 4.34 -13.00 -1.16
CA LEU A 65 3.71 -13.28 -2.45
C LEU A 65 2.50 -14.21 -2.29
N ASN A 66 1.45 -13.93 -3.08
CA ASN A 66 0.29 -14.80 -3.25
C ASN A 66 0.46 -15.77 -4.42
N VAL A 67 1.52 -15.61 -5.18
CA VAL A 67 1.85 -16.41 -6.36
C VAL A 67 3.26 -16.97 -6.21
N SER A 68 3.66 -17.87 -7.11
CA SER A 68 5.02 -18.39 -7.11
C SER A 68 6.02 -17.29 -7.47
N LEU A 69 7.26 -17.46 -7.05
CA LEU A 69 8.34 -16.55 -7.41
C LEU A 69 8.53 -16.50 -8.93
N GLU A 70 8.34 -17.63 -9.62
CA GLU A 70 8.41 -17.70 -11.08
C GLU A 70 7.37 -16.81 -11.76
N GLU A 71 6.14 -16.81 -11.28
CA GLU A 71 5.07 -15.94 -11.82
C GLU A 71 5.37 -14.47 -11.57
N PHE A 72 5.87 -14.17 -10.38
CA PHE A 72 6.24 -12.81 -10.03
C PHE A 72 7.42 -12.31 -10.88
N ASP A 73 8.45 -13.12 -11.06
CA ASP A 73 9.60 -12.79 -11.90
C ASP A 73 9.20 -12.63 -13.36
N ALA A 74 8.29 -13.45 -13.87
CA ALA A 74 7.76 -13.32 -15.23
C ALA A 74 7.05 -11.97 -15.42
N PHE A 75 6.29 -11.52 -14.44
CA PHE A 75 5.66 -10.20 -14.45
C PHE A 75 6.71 -9.10 -14.45
N GLN A 76 7.71 -9.19 -13.57
CA GLN A 76 8.79 -8.19 -13.49
C GLN A 76 9.56 -8.11 -14.81
N ASN A 77 9.85 -9.24 -15.42
CA ASN A 77 10.53 -9.28 -16.72
C ASN A 77 9.72 -8.61 -17.83
N ARG A 78 8.40 -8.84 -17.87
CA ARG A 78 7.52 -8.17 -18.83
C ARG A 78 7.53 -6.66 -18.64
N MET A 79 7.48 -6.21 -17.37
CA MET A 79 7.53 -4.79 -17.08
C MET A 79 8.87 -4.17 -17.44
N ASN A 80 9.97 -4.88 -17.15
CA ASN A 80 11.32 -4.42 -17.49
C ASN A 80 11.51 -4.31 -19.01
N GLU A 81 10.95 -5.24 -19.78
CA GLU A 81 10.99 -5.18 -21.25
C GLU A 81 10.18 -4.01 -21.79
N LYS A 82 9.04 -3.73 -21.19
CA LYS A 82 8.13 -2.67 -21.64
C LYS A 82 8.60 -1.27 -21.26
N TYR A 83 9.10 -1.10 -20.03
CA TYR A 83 9.39 0.21 -19.44
C TYR A 83 10.86 0.44 -19.10
N GLY A 84 11.69 -0.58 -19.26
CA GLY A 84 13.08 -0.57 -18.79
C GLY A 84 13.18 -1.05 -17.34
N LYS A 85 14.38 -1.35 -16.88
CA LYS A 85 14.61 -1.84 -15.53
C LYS A 85 14.29 -0.76 -14.49
N VAL A 86 13.71 -1.18 -13.37
CA VAL A 86 13.54 -0.32 -12.21
C VAL A 86 14.92 0.08 -11.71
N LYS A 87 15.11 1.36 -11.44
CA LYS A 87 16.38 1.90 -10.98
C LYS A 87 16.61 1.51 -9.53
N ALA A 88 17.68 0.76 -9.26
CA ALA A 88 18.07 0.43 -7.90
C ALA A 88 18.49 1.68 -7.14
N GLN A 89 18.11 1.76 -5.86
CA GLN A 89 18.44 2.88 -4.99
C GLN A 89 19.96 2.92 -4.70
N TYR A 90 20.58 1.75 -4.57
CA TYR A 90 22.00 1.60 -4.27
C TYR A 90 22.66 0.69 -5.30
N SER A 91 23.96 0.87 -5.52
CA SER A 91 24.72 0.12 -6.54
C SER A 91 24.80 -1.39 -6.24
N TRP A 92 24.62 -1.81 -4.99
CA TRP A 92 24.60 -3.23 -4.61
C TRP A 92 23.21 -3.87 -4.70
N ASP A 93 22.16 -3.07 -4.91
CA ASP A 93 20.80 -3.59 -5.12
C ASP A 93 20.68 -4.10 -6.55
N SER A 94 20.73 -5.42 -6.73
CA SER A 94 20.60 -6.01 -8.06
C SER A 94 19.16 -6.08 -8.55
N ASP A 95 18.20 -6.21 -7.61
CA ASP A 95 16.78 -6.33 -7.90
C ASP A 95 15.96 -5.47 -6.95
N GLU A 96 15.14 -4.60 -7.50
CA GLU A 96 14.12 -3.88 -6.75
C GLU A 96 12.73 -4.42 -7.08
N TYR A 97 12.08 -4.95 -6.04
CA TYR A 97 10.73 -5.51 -6.16
C TYR A 97 9.69 -4.40 -5.91
N LYS A 98 9.59 -3.49 -6.84
CA LYS A 98 8.58 -2.45 -6.79
C LYS A 98 7.84 -2.34 -8.12
N LEU A 99 6.62 -1.82 -8.06
CA LEU A 99 5.84 -1.57 -9.25
C LEU A 99 6.49 -0.45 -10.08
N HIS A 100 6.56 -0.65 -11.38
CA HIS A 100 7.06 0.37 -12.30
C HIS A 100 6.27 1.67 -12.17
N GLU A 101 6.96 2.78 -12.15
CA GLU A 101 6.35 4.11 -12.09
C GLU A 101 5.39 4.35 -13.27
N SER A 102 5.74 3.84 -14.44
CA SER A 102 4.94 3.99 -15.67
C SER A 102 3.85 2.94 -15.84
N ALA A 103 3.71 1.98 -14.89
CA ALA A 103 2.70 0.94 -15.00
C ALA A 103 1.30 1.54 -15.09
N ASN A 104 0.48 0.98 -16.00
CA ASN A 104 -0.91 1.38 -16.14
C ASN A 104 -1.78 0.75 -15.04
N GLU A 105 -3.06 1.13 -14.99
CA GLU A 105 -3.98 0.64 -13.95
C GLU A 105 -4.12 -0.89 -13.96
N GLU A 106 -4.23 -1.50 -15.13
CA GLU A 106 -4.36 -2.96 -15.27
C GLU A 106 -3.13 -3.68 -14.72
N GLU A 107 -1.94 -3.20 -15.07
CA GLU A 107 -0.67 -3.74 -14.59
C GLU A 107 -0.52 -3.54 -13.09
N ALA A 108 -0.92 -2.39 -12.58
CA ALA A 108 -0.88 -2.10 -11.15
C ALA A 108 -1.82 -3.02 -10.36
N LEU A 109 -3.00 -3.30 -10.89
CA LEU A 109 -3.94 -4.24 -10.27
C LEU A 109 -3.41 -5.68 -10.30
N GLU A 110 -2.76 -6.09 -11.39
CA GLU A 110 -2.11 -7.39 -11.48
C GLU A 110 -1.02 -7.54 -10.43
N TYR A 111 -0.17 -6.52 -10.28
CA TYR A 111 0.87 -6.48 -9.24
C TYR A 111 0.26 -6.60 -7.84
N GLN A 112 -0.79 -5.84 -7.55
CA GLN A 112 -1.43 -5.85 -6.24
C GLN A 112 -1.99 -7.23 -5.88
N LYS A 113 -2.51 -7.98 -6.86
CA LYS A 113 -3.03 -9.34 -6.63
C LYS A 113 -1.93 -10.35 -6.34
N MET A 114 -0.73 -10.12 -6.84
CA MET A 114 0.40 -11.02 -6.65
C MET A 114 1.08 -10.86 -5.29
N VAL A 115 0.95 -9.70 -4.65
CA VAL A 115 1.60 -9.43 -3.38
C VAL A 115 0.62 -9.53 -2.21
N ASP A 116 1.06 -10.21 -1.14
CA ASP A 116 0.34 -10.31 0.13
C ASP A 116 0.94 -9.30 1.13
N PHE A 117 0.89 -8.04 0.75
CA PHE A 117 1.49 -6.96 1.51
C PHE A 117 0.76 -5.67 1.18
N SER A 118 0.58 -4.80 2.16
CA SER A 118 -0.04 -3.50 1.93
C SER A 118 0.48 -2.45 2.89
N PHE A 119 0.32 -1.19 2.52
CA PHE A 119 0.72 -0.05 3.34
C PHE A 119 -0.47 0.62 4.01
N TYR A 120 -1.67 0.41 3.47
CA TYR A 120 -2.91 1.04 3.93
C TYR A 120 -4.00 0.00 4.06
N GLU A 121 -4.88 0.21 5.03
CA GLU A 121 -6.09 -0.58 5.24
C GLU A 121 -7.21 0.35 5.69
N TYR A 122 -8.44 -0.11 5.72
CA TYR A 122 -9.51 0.65 6.36
C TYR A 122 -10.15 -0.16 7.48
N LYS A 123 -10.70 0.57 8.46
CA LYS A 123 -11.45 -0.01 9.57
C LYS A 123 -12.83 0.62 9.60
N GLU A 124 -13.86 -0.23 9.67
CA GLU A 124 -15.24 0.22 9.86
C GLU A 124 -15.45 0.64 11.30
N THR A 125 -16.11 1.77 11.49
CA THR A 125 -16.49 2.25 12.80
C THR A 125 -17.86 2.94 12.72
N GLU A 126 -18.48 3.13 13.87
CA GLU A 126 -19.70 3.92 13.96
C GLU A 126 -19.35 5.29 14.54
N ILE A 127 -19.87 6.33 13.89
CA ILE A 127 -19.68 7.70 14.36
C ILE A 127 -21.02 8.44 14.37
N ASP A 128 -21.12 9.44 15.23
CA ASP A 128 -22.16 10.43 15.16
C ASP A 128 -21.70 11.54 14.22
N VAL A 129 -22.21 11.51 13.00
CA VAL A 129 -21.84 12.46 11.94
C VAL A 129 -22.16 13.90 12.37
N GLN A 130 -23.24 14.10 13.11
CA GLN A 130 -23.62 15.42 13.63
C GLN A 130 -22.55 15.97 14.57
N SER A 131 -22.15 15.17 15.58
CA SER A 131 -21.08 15.56 16.51
C SER A 131 -19.76 15.82 15.82
N TYR A 132 -19.40 15.00 14.82
CA TYR A 132 -18.19 15.19 14.05
C TYR A 132 -18.20 16.52 13.30
N ARG A 133 -19.31 16.86 12.65
CA ARG A 133 -19.47 18.12 11.93
C ARG A 133 -19.40 19.33 12.86
N GLU A 134 -20.07 19.25 14.01
CA GLU A 134 -20.05 20.32 15.02
C GLU A 134 -18.64 20.55 15.55
N LYS A 135 -17.91 19.49 15.88
CA LYS A 135 -16.53 19.57 16.35
C LYS A 135 -15.63 20.21 15.30
N LYS A 136 -15.78 19.84 14.04
CA LYS A 136 -14.98 20.38 12.95
C LYS A 136 -15.25 21.86 12.71
N ILE A 137 -16.49 22.28 12.84
CA ILE A 137 -16.88 23.69 12.76
C ILE A 137 -16.26 24.48 13.92
N ASN A 138 -16.30 23.94 15.13
CA ASN A 138 -15.72 24.57 16.30
C ASN A 138 -14.18 24.73 16.20
N ASP A 139 -13.51 23.76 15.58
CA ASP A 139 -12.06 23.81 15.36
C ASP A 139 -11.66 24.90 14.34
N ILE A 140 -12.56 25.31 13.47
CA ILE A 140 -12.34 26.35 12.46
C ILE A 140 -12.58 27.76 13.04
N ILE A 141 -13.44 27.86 14.04
CA ILE A 141 -13.74 29.12 14.73
C ILE A 141 -12.70 29.38 15.83
#